data_779e51f7421cf626330703c169036b17
#
_entry.id   779e51f7421cf626330703c169036b17
#
_cell.length_a   1.000
_cell.length_b   1.000
_cell.length_c   1.000
_cell.angle_alpha   90.00
_cell.angle_beta   90.00
_cell.angle_gamma   90.00
#
_symmetry.space_group_name_H-M   'P 1'
#
loop_
_entity.id
_entity.type
_entity.pdbx_description
1 polymer ?
#
loop_
_entity_poly.entity_id
_entity_poly.type
_entity_poly.pdbx_seq_one_letter_code
_entity_poly.pdbx_strand_id
1 'polypeptide(L)'
;MNEYFRKYKNLMMLTVFIGATIIALIPLFGVLGYVVKNGLSALNLQFFVNLPKAMGLPGGGMANAIAGTLIMVLIASALGIPIGILAAIYLTEYDRHSWLSTGVRFATDVLTGIPSIIVGIVIYTAVVLRMGNFSALAGGLSLAVIMIPLIIRSTEEMLKLVSHSIREAGFALGISKAKTILKIVLPTAAKGIITGAMLAVARVAGETAPLLFTALGNQYWSRSLNEPTASLPVQIFQYATSPYKEWHQLAWAGSLVLILMVITLNLVARYAFRSRSI
;
A
#
# COMPACT_ATOMS: atom_id res chain seq x y z
N MET A 1 19.16 -1.86 -45.47
CA MET A 1 18.35 -2.88 -44.78
C MET A 1 16.90 -2.70 -45.25
N ASN A 2 16.37 -3.71 -45.99
CA ASN A 2 15.10 -3.62 -46.70
C ASN A 2 13.93 -3.23 -45.75
N GLU A 3 13.09 -2.31 -46.20
CA GLU A 3 11.93 -1.80 -45.47
C GLU A 3 10.96 -2.96 -45.09
N TYR A 4 10.82 -3.96 -45.99
CA TYR A 4 10.05 -5.18 -45.74
C TYR A 4 10.59 -6.01 -44.58
N PHE A 5 11.90 -6.15 -44.44
CA PHE A 5 12.52 -6.88 -43.34
C PHE A 5 12.29 -6.16 -41.99
N ARG A 6 12.33 -4.83 -41.95
CA ARG A 6 12.02 -4.03 -40.76
C ARG A 6 10.55 -4.17 -40.37
N LYS A 7 9.61 -4.14 -41.32
CA LYS A 7 8.18 -4.34 -41.08
C LYS A 7 7.90 -5.72 -40.53
N TYR A 8 8.49 -6.77 -41.12
CA TYR A 8 8.32 -8.15 -40.65
C TYR A 8 8.87 -8.35 -39.23
N LYS A 9 10.09 -7.87 -38.97
CA LYS A 9 10.69 -7.91 -37.64
C LYS A 9 9.84 -7.16 -36.60
N ASN A 10 9.33 -5.98 -36.95
CA ASN A 10 8.46 -5.22 -36.06
C ASN A 10 7.15 -5.96 -35.76
N LEU A 11 6.51 -6.56 -36.76
CA LEU A 11 5.28 -7.35 -36.58
C LEU A 11 5.54 -8.58 -35.70
N MET A 12 6.65 -9.30 -35.93
CA MET A 12 7.04 -10.44 -35.11
C MET A 12 7.28 -10.03 -33.65
N MET A 13 8.01 -8.93 -33.41
CA MET A 13 8.22 -8.41 -32.06
C MET A 13 6.90 -8.00 -31.39
N LEU A 14 6.01 -7.34 -32.13
CA LEU A 14 4.67 -6.97 -31.63
C LEU A 14 3.88 -8.21 -31.20
N THR A 15 3.88 -9.26 -32.03
CA THR A 15 3.19 -10.52 -31.71
C THR A 15 3.78 -11.17 -30.47
N VAL A 16 5.11 -11.18 -30.32
CA VAL A 16 5.78 -11.70 -29.12
C VAL A 16 5.39 -10.90 -27.87
N PHE A 17 5.38 -9.56 -27.95
CA PHE A 17 4.98 -8.73 -26.80
C PHE A 17 3.50 -8.91 -26.43
N ILE A 18 2.60 -8.99 -27.42
CA ILE A 18 1.18 -9.28 -27.16
C ILE A 18 1.03 -10.66 -26.52
N GLY A 19 1.70 -11.70 -27.07
CA GLY A 19 1.69 -13.04 -26.51
C GLY A 19 2.19 -13.09 -25.07
N ALA A 20 3.33 -12.46 -24.78
CA ALA A 20 3.88 -12.35 -23.43
C ALA A 20 2.92 -11.63 -22.47
N THR A 21 2.28 -10.54 -22.92
CA THR A 21 1.29 -9.82 -22.12
C THR A 21 0.08 -10.70 -21.81
N ILE A 22 -0.46 -11.42 -22.79
CA ILE A 22 -1.59 -12.35 -22.57
C ILE A 22 -1.20 -13.43 -21.55
N ILE A 23 -0.03 -14.06 -21.72
CA ILE A 23 0.46 -15.10 -20.80
C ILE A 23 0.59 -14.55 -19.38
N ALA A 24 1.08 -13.32 -19.19
CA ALA A 24 1.17 -12.69 -17.88
C ALA A 24 -0.20 -12.37 -17.25
N LEU A 25 -1.22 -12.11 -18.07
CA LEU A 25 -2.57 -11.80 -17.58
C LEU A 25 -3.38 -13.05 -17.20
N ILE A 26 -3.09 -14.22 -17.78
CA ILE A 26 -3.82 -15.46 -17.47
C ILE A 26 -3.84 -15.78 -15.98
N PRO A 27 -2.68 -15.87 -15.25
CA PRO A 27 -2.71 -16.16 -13.83
C PRO A 27 -3.40 -15.06 -13.01
N LEU A 28 -3.26 -13.80 -13.40
CA LEU A 28 -3.94 -12.68 -12.72
C LEU A 28 -5.47 -12.85 -12.77
N PHE A 29 -6.04 -13.02 -13.96
CA PHE A 29 -7.49 -13.22 -14.10
C PHE A 29 -7.94 -14.55 -13.52
N GLY A 30 -7.10 -15.60 -13.57
CA GLY A 30 -7.36 -16.88 -12.95
C GLY A 30 -7.52 -16.76 -11.43
N VAL A 31 -6.58 -16.11 -10.76
CA VAL A 31 -6.62 -15.87 -9.31
C VAL A 31 -7.83 -15.00 -8.95
N LEU A 32 -8.02 -13.87 -9.64
CA LEU A 32 -9.17 -12.99 -9.38
C LEU A 32 -10.51 -13.72 -9.56
N GLY A 33 -10.67 -14.46 -10.66
CA GLY A 33 -11.88 -15.23 -10.93
C GLY A 33 -12.13 -16.29 -9.86
N TYR A 34 -11.07 -16.95 -9.40
CA TYR A 34 -11.17 -17.96 -8.32
C TYR A 34 -11.55 -17.34 -6.98
N VAL A 35 -10.95 -16.20 -6.62
CA VAL A 35 -11.31 -15.45 -5.40
C VAL A 35 -12.75 -14.95 -5.45
N VAL A 36 -13.19 -14.41 -6.60
CA VAL A 36 -14.58 -13.96 -6.77
C VAL A 36 -15.56 -15.13 -6.64
N LYS A 37 -15.30 -16.23 -7.34
CA LYS A 37 -16.19 -17.41 -7.31
C LYS A 37 -16.36 -17.98 -5.91
N ASN A 38 -15.27 -18.21 -5.18
CA ASN A 38 -15.32 -18.82 -3.84
C ASN A 38 -15.67 -17.80 -2.76
N GLY A 39 -15.22 -16.54 -2.91
CA GLY A 39 -15.51 -15.48 -1.96
C GLY A 39 -16.99 -15.08 -1.93
N LEU A 40 -17.64 -14.95 -3.09
CA LEU A 40 -19.06 -14.60 -3.16
C LEU A 40 -19.96 -15.62 -2.48
N SER A 41 -19.63 -16.90 -2.56
CA SER A 41 -20.43 -17.99 -1.95
C SER A 41 -20.48 -17.91 -0.43
N ALA A 42 -19.48 -17.33 0.22
CA ALA A 42 -19.35 -17.20 1.66
C ALA A 42 -19.68 -15.79 2.19
N LEU A 43 -19.88 -14.81 1.30
CA LEU A 43 -20.26 -13.45 1.68
C LEU A 43 -21.74 -13.38 2.06
N ASN A 44 -21.98 -12.96 3.30
CA ASN A 44 -23.31 -12.65 3.83
C ASN A 44 -23.20 -11.43 4.76
N LEU A 45 -24.32 -10.87 5.17
CA LEU A 45 -24.34 -9.71 6.07
C LEU A 45 -23.65 -10.02 7.41
N GLN A 46 -23.73 -11.24 7.89
CA GLN A 46 -23.11 -11.68 9.14
C GLN A 46 -21.57 -11.61 9.07
N PHE A 47 -20.97 -11.79 7.89
CA PHE A 47 -19.54 -11.66 7.69
C PHE A 47 -19.01 -10.27 8.08
N PHE A 48 -19.78 -9.21 7.81
CA PHE A 48 -19.39 -7.82 8.07
C PHE A 48 -19.70 -7.33 9.48
N VAL A 49 -20.59 -8.02 10.20
CA VAL A 49 -21.09 -7.57 11.51
C VAL A 49 -20.60 -8.47 12.64
N ASN A 50 -20.46 -9.75 12.39
CA ASN A 50 -20.11 -10.71 13.43
C ASN A 50 -18.60 -10.79 13.66
N LEU A 51 -18.26 -11.19 14.88
CA LEU A 51 -16.91 -11.57 15.26
C LEU A 51 -16.60 -13.01 14.82
N PRO A 52 -15.31 -13.39 14.79
CA PRO A 52 -14.89 -14.77 14.62
C PRO A 52 -15.57 -15.70 15.61
N LYS A 53 -15.96 -16.91 15.15
CA LYS A 53 -16.43 -17.98 16.00
C LYS A 53 -15.33 -18.98 16.32
N ALA A 54 -15.54 -19.73 17.39
CA ALA A 54 -14.64 -20.81 17.79
C ALA A 54 -14.47 -21.86 16.67
N MET A 55 -13.37 -22.59 16.71
CA MET A 55 -13.00 -23.61 15.73
C MET A 55 -14.11 -24.68 15.59
N GLY A 56 -14.47 -25.02 14.35
CA GLY A 56 -15.46 -26.04 14.03
C GLY A 56 -16.94 -25.61 14.16
N LEU A 57 -17.20 -24.35 14.52
CA LEU A 57 -18.55 -23.82 14.54
C LEU A 57 -18.87 -23.11 13.20
N PRO A 58 -20.04 -23.39 12.59
CA PRO A 58 -20.44 -22.74 11.35
C PRO A 58 -20.78 -21.25 11.57
N GLY A 59 -20.58 -20.45 10.56
CA GLY A 59 -20.84 -19.01 10.56
C GLY A 59 -19.70 -18.22 11.21
N GLY A 60 -20.00 -17.01 11.69
CA GLY A 60 -19.00 -16.04 12.15
C GLY A 60 -18.71 -15.00 11.08
N GLY A 61 -17.82 -14.06 11.39
CA GLY A 61 -17.44 -12.97 10.50
C GLY A 61 -16.02 -12.49 10.75
N MET A 62 -15.66 -11.42 10.08
CA MET A 62 -14.34 -10.76 10.17
C MET A 62 -14.48 -9.25 10.44
N ALA A 63 -15.54 -8.82 11.11
CA ALA A 63 -15.81 -7.40 11.36
C ALA A 63 -14.64 -6.69 12.07
N ASN A 64 -14.08 -7.33 13.11
CA ASN A 64 -12.92 -6.84 13.85
C ASN A 64 -11.67 -6.71 12.96
N ALA A 65 -11.44 -7.66 12.06
CA ALA A 65 -10.30 -7.65 11.16
C ALA A 65 -10.42 -6.57 10.06
N ILE A 66 -11.63 -6.33 9.56
CA ILE A 66 -11.91 -5.23 8.63
C ILE A 66 -11.60 -3.88 9.30
N ALA A 67 -12.16 -3.65 10.50
CA ALA A 67 -11.93 -2.42 11.25
C ALA A 67 -10.45 -2.24 11.61
N GLY A 68 -9.79 -3.31 12.10
CA GLY A 68 -8.39 -3.23 12.48
C GLY A 68 -7.46 -2.97 11.30
N THR A 69 -7.74 -3.55 10.12
CA THR A 69 -6.98 -3.23 8.89
C THR A 69 -7.12 -1.76 8.54
N LEU A 70 -8.34 -1.22 8.56
CA LEU A 70 -8.57 0.20 8.26
C LEU A 70 -7.85 1.11 9.26
N ILE A 71 -7.90 0.79 10.55
CA ILE A 71 -7.22 1.56 11.60
C ILE A 71 -5.69 1.57 11.36
N MET A 72 -5.09 0.39 11.15
CA MET A 72 -3.65 0.30 10.96
C MET A 72 -3.18 0.96 9.66
N VAL A 73 -3.95 0.84 8.57
CA VAL A 73 -3.67 1.53 7.30
C VAL A 73 -3.82 3.04 7.46
N LEU A 74 -4.78 3.52 8.23
CA LEU A 74 -4.93 4.95 8.52
C LEU A 74 -3.76 5.48 9.33
N ILE A 75 -3.30 4.77 10.37
CA ILE A 75 -2.10 5.14 11.14
C ILE A 75 -0.88 5.20 10.22
N ALA A 76 -0.68 4.15 9.41
CA ALA A 76 0.42 4.10 8.45
C ALA A 76 0.38 5.26 7.45
N SER A 77 -0.81 5.59 6.94
CA SER A 77 -1.01 6.67 5.98
C SER A 77 -0.80 8.05 6.61
N ALA A 78 -1.30 8.25 7.83
CA ALA A 78 -1.14 9.51 8.57
C ALA A 78 0.32 9.84 8.87
N LEU A 79 1.17 8.84 9.06
CA LEU A 79 2.60 9.00 9.28
C LEU A 79 3.39 8.93 7.98
N GLY A 80 3.17 7.89 7.19
CA GLY A 80 3.99 7.57 6.03
C GLY A 80 3.85 8.57 4.88
N ILE A 81 2.61 9.05 4.61
CA ILE A 81 2.38 9.98 3.50
C ILE A 81 3.05 11.34 3.74
N PRO A 82 2.84 12.04 4.87
CA PRO A 82 3.51 13.31 5.10
C PRO A 82 5.03 13.19 5.15
N ILE A 83 5.56 12.20 5.88
CA ILE A 83 7.00 11.99 6.01
C ILE A 83 7.63 11.70 4.64
N GLY A 84 7.03 10.80 3.86
CA GLY A 84 7.53 10.43 2.54
C GLY A 84 7.53 11.60 1.55
N ILE A 85 6.44 12.40 1.52
CA ILE A 85 6.36 13.57 0.64
C ILE A 85 7.37 14.64 1.07
N LEU A 86 7.49 14.94 2.35
CA LEU A 86 8.45 15.94 2.85
C LEU A 86 9.90 15.52 2.55
N ALA A 87 10.24 14.25 2.77
CA ALA A 87 11.54 13.71 2.42
C ALA A 87 11.83 13.83 0.91
N ALA A 88 10.87 13.47 0.05
CA ALA A 88 11.03 13.58 -1.39
C ALA A 88 11.19 15.03 -1.86
N ILE A 89 10.46 15.98 -1.26
CA ILE A 89 10.63 17.41 -1.54
C ILE A 89 12.06 17.85 -1.18
N TYR A 90 12.56 17.45 -0.01
CA TYR A 90 13.92 17.76 0.39
C TYR A 90 14.94 17.24 -0.64
N LEU A 91 14.82 15.95 -1.00
CA LEU A 91 15.72 15.28 -1.92
C LEU A 91 15.71 15.88 -3.35
N THR A 92 14.58 16.46 -3.77
CA THR A 92 14.40 16.94 -5.15
C THR A 92 14.63 18.44 -5.28
N GLU A 93 14.16 19.23 -4.31
CA GLU A 93 14.06 20.66 -4.44
C GLU A 93 15.12 21.43 -3.62
N TYR A 94 15.59 20.86 -2.51
CA TYR A 94 16.51 21.57 -1.63
C TYR A 94 17.97 21.19 -1.85
N ASP A 95 18.29 19.92 -1.80
CA ASP A 95 19.67 19.47 -1.90
C ASP A 95 19.78 18.08 -2.57
N ARG A 96 20.07 18.14 -3.88
CA ARG A 96 20.10 16.92 -4.70
C ARG A 96 21.35 16.06 -4.49
N HIS A 97 22.46 16.65 -4.05
CA HIS A 97 23.78 16.04 -4.10
C HIS A 97 24.52 15.99 -2.76
N SER A 98 23.86 16.36 -1.64
CA SER A 98 24.49 16.27 -0.34
C SER A 98 24.69 14.80 0.11
N TRP A 99 25.60 14.64 1.03
CA TRP A 99 25.82 13.34 1.68
C TRP A 99 24.54 12.83 2.36
N LEU A 100 23.73 13.74 2.95
CA LEU A 100 22.46 13.40 3.56
C LEU A 100 21.45 12.89 2.53
N SER A 101 21.32 13.57 1.40
CA SER A 101 20.43 13.14 0.32
C SER A 101 20.85 11.78 -0.26
N THR A 102 22.15 11.55 -0.41
CA THR A 102 22.69 10.25 -0.83
C THR A 102 22.38 9.16 0.21
N GLY A 103 22.56 9.46 1.49
CA GLY A 103 22.25 8.55 2.61
C GLY A 103 20.76 8.20 2.67
N VAL A 104 19.87 9.18 2.53
CA VAL A 104 18.41 8.94 2.54
C VAL A 104 17.98 8.10 1.33
N ARG A 105 18.51 8.36 0.12
CA ARG A 105 18.22 7.51 -1.05
C ARG A 105 18.73 6.09 -0.85
N PHE A 106 19.95 5.93 -0.35
CA PHE A 106 20.49 4.62 -0.02
C PHE A 106 19.62 3.87 0.99
N ALA A 107 19.24 4.53 2.09
CA ALA A 107 18.33 3.93 3.08
C ALA A 107 16.96 3.55 2.47
N THR A 108 16.41 4.40 1.60
CA THR A 108 15.17 4.14 0.87
C THR A 108 15.29 2.90 -0.02
N ASP A 109 16.40 2.75 -0.73
CA ASP A 109 16.68 1.60 -1.61
C ASP A 109 16.83 0.31 -0.80
N VAL A 110 17.58 0.36 0.29
CA VAL A 110 17.75 -0.78 1.22
C VAL A 110 16.41 -1.19 1.80
N LEU A 111 15.62 -0.24 2.34
CA LEU A 111 14.30 -0.53 2.93
C LEU A 111 13.32 -1.14 1.93
N THR A 112 13.39 -0.72 0.65
CA THR A 112 12.55 -1.29 -0.40
C THR A 112 12.93 -2.76 -0.71
N GLY A 113 14.19 -3.13 -0.54
CA GLY A 113 14.71 -4.48 -0.78
C GLY A 113 14.61 -5.43 0.43
N ILE A 114 14.40 -4.91 1.64
CA ILE A 114 14.31 -5.74 2.85
C ILE A 114 12.98 -6.50 2.87
N PRO A 115 12.97 -7.82 3.19
CA PRO A 115 11.74 -8.57 3.44
C PRO A 115 10.90 -7.92 4.55
N SER A 116 9.60 -7.73 4.31
CA SER A 116 8.70 -7.03 5.25
C SER A 116 8.64 -7.66 6.65
N ILE A 117 8.90 -8.97 6.75
CA ILE A 117 8.99 -9.66 8.04
C ILE A 117 10.09 -9.09 8.94
N ILE A 118 11.23 -8.68 8.37
CA ILE A 118 12.34 -8.07 9.13
C ILE A 118 11.90 -6.73 9.72
N VAL A 119 11.15 -5.93 8.96
CA VAL A 119 10.55 -4.68 9.49
C VAL A 119 9.65 -4.99 10.68
N GLY A 120 8.84 -6.05 10.60
CA GLY A 120 8.01 -6.52 11.71
C GLY A 120 8.82 -6.84 12.96
N ILE A 121 9.93 -7.58 12.81
CA ILE A 121 10.82 -7.95 13.93
C ILE A 121 11.50 -6.71 14.55
N VAL A 122 11.95 -5.77 13.73
CA VAL A 122 12.54 -4.51 14.19
C VAL A 122 11.54 -3.70 15.03
N ILE A 123 10.31 -3.54 14.52
CA ILE A 123 9.25 -2.82 15.24
C ILE A 123 8.81 -3.60 16.49
N TYR A 124 8.77 -4.93 16.45
CA TYR A 124 8.54 -5.76 17.63
C TYR A 124 9.56 -5.41 18.74
N THR A 125 10.85 -5.44 18.39
CA THR A 125 11.92 -5.15 19.36
C THR A 125 11.90 -3.70 19.84
N ALA A 126 11.67 -2.75 18.95
CA ALA A 126 11.73 -1.32 19.26
C ALA A 126 10.48 -0.80 19.98
N VAL A 127 9.31 -1.35 19.68
CA VAL A 127 8.01 -0.82 20.12
C VAL A 127 7.27 -1.83 21.00
N VAL A 128 6.99 -3.05 20.52
CA VAL A 128 6.15 -4.02 21.23
C VAL A 128 6.78 -4.45 22.55
N LEU A 129 8.08 -4.74 22.58
CA LEU A 129 8.78 -5.11 23.81
C LEU A 129 8.79 -3.97 24.84
N ARG A 130 8.90 -2.72 24.39
CA ARG A 130 8.87 -1.55 25.28
C ARG A 130 7.48 -1.22 25.79
N MET A 131 6.44 -1.45 24.98
CA MET A 131 5.04 -1.30 25.38
C MET A 131 4.54 -2.46 26.24
N GLY A 132 5.22 -3.61 26.18
CA GLY A 132 4.85 -4.84 26.88
C GLY A 132 3.66 -5.58 26.25
N ASN A 133 3.14 -5.13 25.12
CA ASN A 133 2.01 -5.74 24.43
C ASN A 133 2.00 -5.47 22.92
N PHE A 134 1.35 -6.36 22.15
CA PHE A 134 1.01 -6.14 20.76
C PHE A 134 -0.07 -5.06 20.64
N SER A 135 -0.09 -4.32 19.52
CA SER A 135 -1.02 -3.19 19.38
C SER A 135 -1.29 -2.77 17.94
N ALA A 136 -2.43 -2.13 17.71
CA ALA A 136 -2.74 -1.48 16.43
C ALA A 136 -1.70 -0.39 16.11
N LEU A 137 -1.19 0.31 17.12
CA LEU A 137 -0.12 1.32 16.94
C LEU A 137 1.16 0.69 16.41
N ALA A 138 1.65 -0.39 17.01
CA ALA A 138 2.85 -1.08 16.53
C ALA A 138 2.63 -1.64 15.11
N GLY A 139 1.44 -2.18 14.82
CA GLY A 139 1.05 -2.61 13.48
C GLY A 139 1.08 -1.46 12.47
N GLY A 140 0.44 -0.34 12.80
CA GLY A 140 0.42 0.86 11.95
C GLY A 140 1.81 1.46 11.72
N LEU A 141 2.68 1.47 12.75
CA LEU A 141 4.08 1.90 12.63
C LEU A 141 4.88 0.98 11.71
N SER A 142 4.71 -0.34 11.80
CA SER A 142 5.40 -1.27 10.91
C SER A 142 5.00 -1.08 9.45
N LEU A 143 3.71 -0.85 9.20
CA LEU A 143 3.19 -0.52 7.87
C LEU A 143 3.71 0.85 7.39
N ALA A 144 3.82 1.85 8.27
CA ALA A 144 4.36 3.17 7.94
C ALA A 144 5.82 3.08 7.47
N VAL A 145 6.67 2.31 8.15
CA VAL A 145 8.07 2.09 7.76
C VAL A 145 8.18 1.48 6.36
N ILE A 146 7.30 0.56 6.00
CA ILE A 146 7.25 -0.04 4.65
C ILE A 146 6.72 0.98 3.62
N MET A 147 5.77 1.83 4.01
CA MET A 147 5.12 2.81 3.14
C MET A 147 6.04 3.97 2.77
N ILE A 148 6.82 4.49 3.72
CA ILE A 148 7.68 5.68 3.54
C ILE A 148 8.58 5.59 2.31
N PRO A 149 9.40 4.54 2.11
CA PRO A 149 10.29 4.47 0.96
C PRO A 149 9.53 4.45 -0.38
N LEU A 150 8.36 3.82 -0.43
CA LEU A 150 7.53 3.79 -1.64
C LEU A 150 7.03 5.20 -2.01
N ILE A 151 6.61 5.97 -1.00
CA ILE A 151 6.13 7.35 -1.19
C ILE A 151 7.29 8.28 -1.55
N ILE A 152 8.45 8.14 -0.90
CA ILE A 152 9.65 8.92 -1.27
C ILE A 152 9.95 8.72 -2.75
N ARG A 153 10.08 7.46 -3.20
CA ARG A 153 10.42 7.14 -4.59
C ARG A 153 9.38 7.68 -5.57
N SER A 154 8.11 7.36 -5.36
CA SER A 154 7.05 7.81 -6.27
C SER A 154 6.94 9.33 -6.33
N THR A 155 7.07 10.02 -5.19
CA THR A 155 7.01 11.47 -5.12
C THR A 155 8.24 12.12 -5.78
N GLU A 156 9.45 11.59 -5.52
CA GLU A 156 10.68 12.07 -6.15
C GLU A 156 10.60 11.98 -7.68
N GLU A 157 10.12 10.85 -8.22
CA GLU A 157 9.92 10.68 -9.67
C GLU A 157 8.91 11.69 -10.23
N MET A 158 7.79 11.90 -9.55
CA MET A 158 6.79 12.87 -10.00
C MET A 158 7.29 14.32 -9.95
N LEU A 159 8.07 14.69 -8.94
CA LEU A 159 8.68 16.02 -8.85
C LEU A 159 9.74 16.26 -9.92
N LYS A 160 10.50 15.23 -10.32
CA LYS A 160 11.47 15.32 -11.42
C LYS A 160 10.82 15.57 -12.78
N LEU A 161 9.58 15.11 -12.99
CA LEU A 161 8.85 15.35 -14.23
C LEU A 161 8.39 16.81 -14.41
N VAL A 162 8.32 17.60 -13.33
CA VAL A 162 8.01 19.02 -13.45
C VAL A 162 9.16 19.75 -14.10
N SER A 163 8.90 20.49 -15.19
CA SER A 163 9.91 21.22 -15.97
C SER A 163 10.67 22.24 -15.12
N HIS A 164 11.98 22.37 -15.36
CA HIS A 164 12.83 23.37 -14.69
C HIS A 164 12.36 24.80 -15.00
N SER A 165 11.88 25.06 -16.23
CA SER A 165 11.36 26.37 -16.66
C SER A 165 10.18 26.86 -15.79
N ILE A 166 9.35 25.97 -15.28
CA ILE A 166 8.25 26.33 -14.37
C ILE A 166 8.80 26.90 -13.05
N ARG A 167 9.89 26.30 -12.54
CA ARG A 167 10.57 26.78 -11.32
C ARG A 167 11.23 28.15 -11.55
N GLU A 168 11.92 28.30 -12.67
CA GLU A 168 12.58 29.54 -13.07
C GLU A 168 11.57 30.68 -13.26
N ALA A 169 10.42 30.41 -13.89
CA ALA A 169 9.35 31.39 -14.03
C ALA A 169 8.84 31.88 -12.66
N GLY A 170 8.69 30.98 -11.68
CA GLY A 170 8.33 31.36 -10.31
C GLY A 170 9.38 32.28 -9.68
N PHE A 171 10.65 31.99 -9.84
CA PHE A 171 11.76 32.83 -9.32
C PHE A 171 11.86 34.17 -10.04
N ALA A 172 11.66 34.22 -11.37
CA ALA A 172 11.64 35.43 -12.14
C ALA A 172 10.55 36.42 -11.72
N LEU A 173 9.43 35.90 -11.18
CA LEU A 173 8.35 36.70 -10.59
C LEU A 173 8.63 37.13 -9.12
N GLY A 174 9.84 36.88 -8.60
CA GLY A 174 10.21 37.20 -7.23
C GLY A 174 9.60 36.29 -6.16
N ILE A 175 9.00 35.15 -6.55
CA ILE A 175 8.38 34.22 -5.61
C ILE A 175 9.49 33.42 -4.88
N SER A 176 9.41 33.36 -3.56
CA SER A 176 10.40 32.59 -2.77
C SER A 176 10.36 31.09 -3.09
N LYS A 177 11.49 30.40 -2.94
CA LYS A 177 11.65 28.97 -3.24
C LYS A 177 10.56 28.11 -2.58
N ALA A 178 10.28 28.32 -1.29
CA ALA A 178 9.25 27.59 -0.57
C ALA A 178 7.85 27.79 -1.18
N LYS A 179 7.50 29.03 -1.53
CA LYS A 179 6.20 29.33 -2.16
C LYS A 179 6.12 28.74 -3.57
N THR A 180 7.19 28.79 -4.35
CA THR A 180 7.25 28.13 -5.68
C THR A 180 7.02 26.63 -5.56
N ILE A 181 7.68 25.96 -4.61
CA ILE A 181 7.48 24.53 -4.38
C ILE A 181 6.02 24.23 -3.97
N LEU A 182 5.51 24.92 -2.96
CA LEU A 182 4.19 24.61 -2.38
C LEU A 182 3.02 25.01 -3.30
N LYS A 183 3.14 26.11 -4.03
CA LYS A 183 2.02 26.67 -4.82
C LYS A 183 2.10 26.37 -6.32
N ILE A 184 3.25 25.96 -6.84
CA ILE A 184 3.43 25.70 -8.26
C ILE A 184 3.89 24.27 -8.51
N VAL A 185 5.02 23.85 -7.95
CA VAL A 185 5.62 22.54 -8.24
C VAL A 185 4.76 21.39 -7.71
N LEU A 186 4.38 21.44 -6.42
CA LEU A 186 3.56 20.40 -5.79
C LEU A 186 2.18 20.24 -6.43
N PRO A 187 1.40 21.31 -6.71
CA PRO A 187 0.14 21.18 -7.40
C PRO A 187 0.29 20.61 -8.82
N THR A 188 1.36 20.96 -9.53
CA THR A 188 1.66 20.41 -10.86
C THR A 188 1.92 18.91 -10.81
N ALA A 189 2.65 18.42 -9.81
CA ALA A 189 2.96 16.99 -9.62
C ALA A 189 1.85 16.22 -8.87
N ALA A 190 0.84 16.90 -8.32
CA ALA A 190 -0.10 16.34 -7.35
C ALA A 190 -0.80 15.06 -7.82
N LYS A 191 -1.24 14.99 -9.09
CA LYS A 191 -1.90 13.79 -9.63
C LYS A 191 -1.01 12.55 -9.56
N GLY A 192 0.28 12.70 -9.89
CA GLY A 192 1.24 11.61 -9.82
C GLY A 192 1.58 11.24 -8.38
N ILE A 193 1.77 12.22 -7.50
CA ILE A 193 2.05 12.02 -6.07
C ILE A 193 0.89 11.26 -5.40
N ILE A 194 -0.35 11.67 -5.65
CA ILE A 194 -1.54 10.99 -5.12
C ILE A 194 -1.60 9.54 -5.63
N THR A 195 -1.36 9.32 -6.92
CA THR A 195 -1.36 7.97 -7.48
C THR A 195 -0.29 7.10 -6.82
N GLY A 196 0.92 7.61 -6.61
CA GLY A 196 1.99 6.91 -5.90
C GLY A 196 1.63 6.59 -4.44
N ALA A 197 1.04 7.56 -3.73
CA ALA A 197 0.58 7.35 -2.36
C ALA A 197 -0.52 6.27 -2.29
N MET A 198 -1.47 6.27 -3.23
CA MET A 198 -2.52 5.25 -3.31
C MET A 198 -1.95 3.85 -3.57
N LEU A 199 -0.95 3.72 -4.45
CA LEU A 199 -0.28 2.44 -4.69
C LEU A 199 0.45 1.96 -3.42
N ALA A 200 1.07 2.86 -2.66
CA ALA A 200 1.68 2.54 -1.39
C ALA A 200 0.65 2.07 -0.35
N VAL A 201 -0.49 2.75 -0.23
CA VAL A 201 -1.62 2.32 0.63
C VAL A 201 -2.14 0.95 0.22
N ALA A 202 -2.37 0.72 -1.07
CA ALA A 202 -2.83 -0.56 -1.59
C ALA A 202 -1.89 -1.70 -1.23
N ARG A 203 -0.58 -1.46 -1.34
CA ARG A 203 0.43 -2.44 -0.99
C ARG A 203 0.39 -2.79 0.51
N VAL A 204 0.44 -1.80 1.39
CA VAL A 204 0.52 -2.05 2.83
C VAL A 204 -0.78 -2.60 3.40
N ALA A 205 -1.93 -2.35 2.77
CA ALA A 205 -3.22 -2.93 3.18
C ALA A 205 -3.24 -4.47 3.07
N GLY A 206 -2.42 -5.03 2.19
CA GLY A 206 -2.27 -6.49 2.03
C GLY A 206 -1.11 -7.12 2.82
N GLU A 207 -0.33 -6.35 3.56
CA GLU A 207 0.84 -6.86 4.29
C GLU A 207 0.42 -7.75 5.47
N THR A 208 1.00 -8.94 5.51
CA THR A 208 0.69 -9.96 6.54
C THR A 208 1.84 -10.12 7.52
N ALA A 209 3.06 -10.35 7.00
CA ALA A 209 4.21 -10.75 7.79
C ALA A 209 4.58 -9.77 8.92
N PRO A 210 4.67 -8.46 8.72
CA PRO A 210 5.03 -7.54 9.79
C PRO A 210 3.95 -7.48 10.88
N LEU A 211 2.67 -7.66 10.52
CA LEU A 211 1.55 -7.60 11.47
C LEU A 211 1.50 -8.80 12.41
N LEU A 212 2.03 -9.95 12.01
CA LEU A 212 2.16 -11.12 12.88
C LEU A 212 3.04 -10.83 14.11
N PHE A 213 4.02 -9.94 13.97
CA PHE A 213 4.96 -9.57 15.03
C PHE A 213 4.58 -8.29 15.77
N THR A 214 3.59 -7.53 15.29
CA THR A 214 3.31 -6.19 15.85
C THR A 214 1.88 -6.02 16.32
N ALA A 215 0.90 -6.52 15.59
CA ALA A 215 -0.52 -6.47 15.95
C ALA A 215 -1.06 -7.82 16.49
N LEU A 216 -0.44 -8.93 16.10
CA LEU A 216 -0.70 -10.32 16.44
C LEU A 216 -2.09 -10.83 16.01
N GLY A 217 -3.14 -10.12 16.36
CA GLY A 217 -4.54 -10.46 16.13
C GLY A 217 -5.35 -10.51 17.42
N ASN A 218 -6.69 -10.38 17.28
CA ASN A 218 -7.64 -10.46 18.37
C ASN A 218 -8.96 -11.01 17.84
N GLN A 219 -9.56 -11.98 18.53
CA GLN A 219 -10.88 -12.52 18.16
C GLN A 219 -12.03 -11.62 18.58
N TYR A 220 -11.77 -10.62 19.44
CA TYR A 220 -12.73 -9.67 19.95
C TYR A 220 -12.49 -8.27 19.38
N TRP A 221 -13.37 -7.32 19.69
CA TRP A 221 -13.14 -5.93 19.41
C TRP A 221 -12.02 -5.37 20.28
N SER A 222 -11.01 -4.76 19.65
CA SER A 222 -10.01 -3.95 20.35
C SER A 222 -10.64 -2.61 20.71
N ARG A 223 -10.53 -2.23 21.99
CA ARG A 223 -11.10 -0.98 22.53
C ARG A 223 -10.13 0.18 22.50
N SER A 224 -8.84 -0.11 22.35
CA SER A 224 -7.75 0.85 22.36
C SER A 224 -6.77 0.55 21.22
N LEU A 225 -6.09 1.60 20.74
CA LEU A 225 -4.99 1.46 19.78
C LEU A 225 -3.77 0.73 20.37
N ASN A 226 -3.69 0.62 21.70
CA ASN A 226 -2.61 -0.05 22.42
C ASN A 226 -2.92 -1.55 22.72
N GLU A 227 -3.98 -2.09 22.17
CA GLU A 227 -4.35 -3.50 22.33
C GLU A 227 -4.07 -4.31 21.07
N PRO A 228 -3.88 -5.65 21.20
CA PRO A 228 -3.80 -6.56 20.05
C PRO A 228 -5.01 -6.37 19.14
N THR A 229 -4.77 -6.28 17.84
CA THR A 229 -5.81 -5.94 16.88
C THR A 229 -5.75 -6.87 15.69
N ALA A 230 -6.91 -7.45 15.32
CA ALA A 230 -7.02 -8.28 14.14
C ALA A 230 -6.75 -7.46 12.84
N SER A 231 -6.26 -8.14 11.83
CA SER A 231 -6.17 -7.61 10.47
C SER A 231 -6.65 -8.65 9.45
N LEU A 232 -7.27 -8.19 8.37
CA LEU A 232 -7.73 -9.08 7.30
C LEU A 232 -6.60 -9.97 6.75
N PRO A 233 -5.40 -9.44 6.39
CA PRO A 233 -4.34 -10.29 5.86
C PRO A 233 -3.88 -11.38 6.83
N VAL A 234 -3.74 -11.06 8.11
CA VAL A 234 -3.34 -12.04 9.15
C VAL A 234 -4.44 -13.08 9.36
N GLN A 235 -5.69 -12.65 9.45
CA GLN A 235 -6.81 -13.56 9.68
C GLN A 235 -7.08 -14.46 8.47
N ILE A 236 -6.97 -13.94 7.25
CA ILE A 236 -7.00 -14.72 6.01
C ILE A 236 -5.92 -15.80 6.04
N PHE A 237 -4.68 -15.43 6.39
CA PHE A 237 -3.57 -16.38 6.49
C PHE A 237 -3.86 -17.49 7.51
N GLN A 238 -4.30 -17.14 8.72
CA GLN A 238 -4.63 -18.11 9.76
C GLN A 238 -5.76 -19.05 9.34
N TYR A 239 -6.78 -18.54 8.67
CA TYR A 239 -7.92 -19.32 8.22
C TYR A 239 -7.60 -20.21 7.02
N ALA A 240 -6.81 -19.69 6.07
CA ALA A 240 -6.39 -20.46 4.90
C ALA A 240 -5.47 -21.64 5.24
N THR A 241 -4.67 -21.51 6.31
CA THR A 241 -3.76 -22.56 6.78
C THR A 241 -4.39 -23.50 7.81
N SER A 242 -5.64 -23.28 8.19
CA SER A 242 -6.35 -24.12 9.16
C SER A 242 -6.83 -25.43 8.53
N PRO A 243 -7.11 -26.48 9.29
CA PRO A 243 -7.70 -27.72 8.77
C PRO A 243 -9.23 -27.64 8.57
N TYR A 244 -9.88 -26.52 8.88
CA TYR A 244 -11.34 -26.40 8.91
C TYR A 244 -11.89 -25.80 7.62
N LYS A 245 -12.81 -26.49 6.97
CA LYS A 245 -13.43 -26.06 5.71
C LYS A 245 -14.21 -24.74 5.83
N GLU A 246 -14.88 -24.53 6.96
CA GLU A 246 -15.64 -23.32 7.27
C GLU A 246 -14.72 -22.09 7.31
N TRP A 247 -13.52 -22.24 7.86
CA TRP A 247 -12.53 -21.17 7.89
C TRP A 247 -11.93 -20.89 6.51
N HIS A 248 -11.75 -21.91 5.67
CA HIS A 248 -11.34 -21.70 4.28
C HIS A 248 -12.37 -20.86 3.52
N GLN A 249 -13.68 -21.10 3.73
CA GLN A 249 -14.72 -20.28 3.11
C GLN A 249 -14.65 -18.83 3.56
N LEU A 250 -14.47 -18.59 4.87
CA LEU A 250 -14.26 -17.24 5.40
C LEU A 250 -12.96 -16.60 4.89
N ALA A 251 -11.88 -17.37 4.69
CA ALA A 251 -10.65 -16.86 4.09
C ALA A 251 -10.87 -16.38 2.65
N TRP A 252 -11.64 -17.11 1.84
CA TRP A 252 -12.01 -16.66 0.48
C TRP A 252 -12.86 -15.39 0.51
N ALA A 253 -13.85 -15.31 1.39
CA ALA A 253 -14.66 -14.11 1.57
C ALA A 253 -13.80 -12.92 2.04
N GLY A 254 -12.92 -13.15 3.02
CA GLY A 254 -11.96 -12.14 3.50
C GLY A 254 -11.03 -11.63 2.41
N SER A 255 -10.52 -12.52 1.56
CA SER A 255 -9.69 -12.15 0.41
C SER A 255 -10.43 -11.28 -0.59
N LEU A 256 -11.69 -11.62 -0.89
CA LEU A 256 -12.52 -10.79 -1.78
C LEU A 256 -12.80 -9.42 -1.16
N VAL A 257 -13.15 -9.38 0.14
CA VAL A 257 -13.40 -8.11 0.86
C VAL A 257 -12.13 -7.26 0.92
N LEU A 258 -10.96 -7.84 1.14
CA LEU A 258 -9.69 -7.11 1.13
C LEU A 258 -9.42 -6.47 -0.24
N ILE A 259 -9.61 -7.20 -1.33
CA ILE A 259 -9.48 -6.66 -2.69
C ILE A 259 -10.47 -5.51 -2.92
N LEU A 260 -11.74 -5.71 -2.57
CA LEU A 260 -12.77 -4.67 -2.73
C LEU A 260 -12.48 -3.44 -1.87
N MET A 261 -12.00 -3.64 -0.63
CA MET A 261 -11.60 -2.55 0.26
C MET A 261 -10.46 -1.73 -0.32
N VAL A 262 -9.41 -2.37 -0.86
CA VAL A 262 -8.30 -1.69 -1.51
C VAL A 262 -8.76 -0.93 -2.75
N ILE A 263 -9.58 -1.54 -3.60
CA ILE A 263 -10.16 -0.87 -4.78
C ILE A 263 -10.98 0.35 -4.35
N THR A 264 -11.83 0.19 -3.34
CA THR A 264 -12.70 1.28 -2.84
C THR A 264 -11.87 2.44 -2.28
N LEU A 265 -10.85 2.15 -1.44
CA LEU A 265 -9.93 3.17 -0.94
C LEU A 265 -9.25 3.93 -2.07
N ASN A 266 -8.78 3.22 -3.11
CA ASN A 266 -8.17 3.82 -4.28
C ASN A 266 -9.15 4.69 -5.07
N LEU A 267 -10.37 4.23 -5.30
CA LEU A 267 -11.40 4.99 -6.02
C LEU A 267 -11.82 6.26 -5.25
N VAL A 268 -12.05 6.13 -3.95
CA VAL A 268 -12.42 7.26 -3.06
C VAL A 268 -11.32 8.32 -3.07
N ALA A 269 -10.06 7.91 -2.87
CA ALA A 269 -8.94 8.84 -2.90
C ALA A 269 -8.82 9.53 -4.28
N ARG A 270 -8.90 8.76 -5.37
CA ARG A 270 -8.84 9.31 -6.74
C ARG A 270 -9.95 10.32 -7.01
N TYR A 271 -11.17 10.03 -6.55
CA TYR A 271 -12.31 10.91 -6.75
C TYR A 271 -12.19 12.19 -5.90
N ALA A 272 -11.79 12.06 -4.63
CA ALA A 272 -11.63 13.19 -3.71
C ALA A 272 -10.60 14.22 -4.21
N PHE A 273 -9.55 13.75 -4.91
CA PHE A 273 -8.50 14.63 -5.43
C PHE A 273 -8.70 15.05 -6.91
N ARG A 274 -9.69 14.47 -7.60
CA ARG A 274 -10.00 14.84 -8.99
C ARG A 274 -10.54 16.27 -9.11
N SER A 275 -11.30 16.74 -8.14
CA SER A 275 -11.97 18.03 -8.18
C SER A 275 -11.07 19.23 -7.82
N ARG A 276 -9.82 19.01 -7.39
CA ARG A 276 -8.88 20.10 -7.03
C ARG A 276 -7.88 20.47 -8.12
N SER A 277 -8.03 19.94 -9.33
CA SER A 277 -7.18 20.32 -10.46
C SER A 277 -7.90 21.34 -11.32
N ILE A 278 -7.73 22.61 -11.03
CA ILE A 278 -7.89 23.74 -11.94
C ILE A 278 -6.55 24.03 -12.57
#